data_3e26a6459e8222915c51e4eba0d89843
#
_entry.id   3e26a6459e8222915c51e4eba0d89843
#
_cell.length_a   1.000
_cell.length_b   1.000
_cell.length_c   1.000
_cell.angle_alpha   90.00
_cell.angle_beta   90.00
_cell.angle_gamma   90.00
#
_symmetry.space_group_name_H-M   'P 1'
#
loop_
_entity.id
_entity.type
_entity.pdbx_description
1 polymer ?
#
loop_
_entity_poly.entity_id
_entity_poly.type
_entity_poly.pdbx_seq_one_letter_code
_entity_poly.pdbx_strand_id
1 'polypeptide(L)'
;MSKGAKCADLNITRMVPVGTPTDEQKRDCTRVLKGVIALSRAQFPRGILSPLLDSIARAPIWAESVDYGHGTGHGVGYFLNVHEGPQVIAYQAAAAPQTAMQPGMITSIEPGTYRPGRWGVRIENLVLNREAGKSEFGEFLKFETLTLCPIDTRCLEPSLLTDDEKQWFNAYHAEVRQRLSPLLDGAALEWLNTRTAAI
;
A
#
# COMPACT_ATOMS: atom_id res chain seq x y z
N MET A 1 7.84 33.20 -3.91
CA MET A 1 6.86 32.55 -3.00
C MET A 1 6.02 31.60 -3.84
N SER A 2 6.39 30.34 -3.89
CA SER A 2 5.58 29.31 -4.53
C SER A 2 4.41 29.01 -3.60
N LYS A 3 3.23 29.42 -3.97
CA LYS A 3 2.01 28.96 -3.33
C LYS A 3 1.76 27.56 -3.87
N GLY A 4 2.34 26.56 -3.20
CA GLY A 4 2.11 25.16 -3.52
C GLY A 4 0.63 24.82 -3.57
N ALA A 5 0.28 23.91 -4.44
CA ALA A 5 -1.06 23.38 -4.57
C ALA A 5 -1.58 22.95 -3.19
N LYS A 6 -2.69 23.55 -2.79
CA LYS A 6 -3.22 23.42 -1.44
C LYS A 6 -4.35 22.40 -1.32
N CYS A 7 -4.51 21.54 -2.29
CA CYS A 7 -5.48 20.45 -2.27
C CYS A 7 -4.72 19.16 -2.48
N ALA A 8 -4.25 18.56 -1.40
CA ALA A 8 -3.84 17.17 -1.40
C ALA A 8 -5.03 16.36 -0.90
N ASP A 9 -5.62 15.56 -1.76
CA ASP A 9 -6.43 14.45 -1.31
C ASP A 9 -5.49 13.47 -0.63
N LEU A 10 -5.58 13.40 0.70
CA LEU A 10 -4.82 12.45 1.50
C LEU A 10 -5.52 11.10 1.45
N ASN A 11 -5.35 10.38 0.37
CA ASN A 11 -5.81 8.99 0.26
C ASN A 11 -4.75 8.08 0.85
N ILE A 12 -4.81 7.91 2.17
CA ILE A 12 -3.87 7.11 2.96
C ILE A 12 -4.56 6.58 4.20
N THR A 13 -4.28 5.33 4.55
CA THR A 13 -4.71 4.74 5.82
C THR A 13 -3.50 4.22 6.59
N ARG A 14 -3.44 4.55 7.89
CA ARG A 14 -2.44 4.05 8.83
C ARG A 14 -3.10 3.53 10.09
N MET A 15 -2.56 2.44 10.61
CA MET A 15 -2.91 1.93 11.93
C MET A 15 -2.01 2.56 12.99
N VAL A 16 -2.62 3.09 14.04
CA VAL A 16 -1.92 3.66 15.20
C VAL A 16 -2.52 3.02 16.45
N PRO A 17 -1.70 2.40 17.32
CA PRO A 17 -2.23 1.78 18.53
C PRO A 17 -2.57 2.85 19.58
N VAL A 18 -3.77 2.72 20.16
CA VAL A 18 -4.14 3.43 21.38
C VAL A 18 -4.05 2.43 22.54
N GLY A 19 -3.05 2.60 23.39
CA GLY A 19 -2.68 1.59 24.37
C GLY A 19 -1.82 0.46 23.77
N THR A 20 -1.91 -0.74 24.32
CA THR A 20 -1.13 -1.91 23.90
C THR A 20 -1.97 -2.82 23.00
N PRO A 21 -1.59 -3.03 21.74
CA PRO A 21 -2.30 -3.96 20.87
C PRO A 21 -2.18 -5.40 21.39
N THR A 22 -3.26 -6.17 21.24
CA THR A 22 -3.22 -7.62 21.51
C THR A 22 -2.47 -8.37 20.40
N ASP A 23 -2.03 -9.58 20.67
CA ASP A 23 -1.35 -10.43 19.67
C ASP A 23 -2.26 -10.71 18.45
N GLU A 24 -3.56 -10.82 18.66
CA GLU A 24 -4.54 -11.00 17.58
C GLU A 24 -4.64 -9.77 16.67
N GLN A 25 -4.62 -8.56 17.26
CA GLN A 25 -4.60 -7.30 16.51
C GLN A 25 -3.31 -7.14 15.71
N LYS A 26 -2.16 -7.45 16.32
CA LYS A 26 -0.85 -7.43 15.65
C LYS A 26 -0.80 -8.43 14.50
N ARG A 27 -1.34 -9.62 14.69
CA ARG A 27 -1.43 -10.65 13.65
C ARG A 27 -2.27 -10.16 12.46
N ASP A 28 -3.45 -9.58 12.72
CA ASP A 28 -4.30 -9.04 11.65
C ASP A 28 -3.61 -7.88 10.92
N CYS A 29 -2.94 -6.98 11.65
CA CYS A 29 -2.21 -5.87 11.06
C CYS A 29 -1.04 -6.36 10.18
N THR A 30 -0.28 -7.35 10.65
CA THR A 30 0.82 -7.94 9.88
C THR A 30 0.32 -8.65 8.62
N ARG A 31 -0.79 -9.36 8.71
CA ARG A 31 -1.45 -10.01 7.57
C ARG A 31 -1.85 -9.00 6.49
N VAL A 32 -2.46 -7.89 6.88
CA VAL A 32 -2.80 -6.80 5.95
C VAL A 32 -1.54 -6.19 5.34
N LEU A 33 -0.49 -5.98 6.13
CA LEU A 33 0.81 -5.51 5.63
C LEU A 33 1.41 -6.47 4.59
N LYS A 34 1.33 -7.78 4.79
CA LYS A 34 1.78 -8.77 3.80
C LYS A 34 1.04 -8.60 2.47
N GLY A 35 -0.26 -8.32 2.50
CA GLY A 35 -1.06 -8.00 1.30
C GLY A 35 -0.57 -6.73 0.60
N VAL A 36 -0.29 -5.66 1.35
CA VAL A 36 0.30 -4.41 0.81
C VAL A 36 1.64 -4.70 0.16
N ILE A 37 2.53 -5.43 0.83
CA ILE A 37 3.87 -5.75 0.33
C ILE A 37 3.77 -6.59 -0.95
N ALA A 38 2.94 -7.65 -0.94
CA ALA A 38 2.80 -8.56 -2.07
C ALA A 38 2.40 -7.80 -3.35
N LEU A 39 1.40 -6.93 -3.27
CA LEU A 39 0.95 -6.17 -4.43
C LEU A 39 1.93 -5.04 -4.79
N SER A 40 2.49 -4.31 -3.82
CA SER A 40 3.46 -3.23 -4.07
C SER A 40 4.73 -3.71 -4.77
N ARG A 41 5.14 -4.98 -4.56
CA ARG A 41 6.31 -5.60 -5.20
C ARG A 41 5.99 -6.23 -6.57
N ALA A 42 4.71 -6.28 -6.93
CA ALA A 42 4.31 -6.97 -8.15
C ALA A 42 4.90 -6.31 -9.41
N GLN A 43 5.41 -7.16 -10.30
CA GLN A 43 5.70 -6.81 -11.67
C GLN A 43 4.71 -7.55 -12.57
N PHE A 44 4.11 -6.85 -13.54
CA PHE A 44 3.02 -7.38 -14.33
C PHE A 44 3.08 -6.88 -15.78
N PRO A 45 2.50 -7.62 -16.75
CA PRO A 45 2.46 -7.18 -18.13
C PRO A 45 1.73 -5.85 -18.29
N ARG A 46 2.25 -4.95 -19.13
CA ARG A 46 1.53 -3.76 -19.55
C ARG A 46 0.22 -4.14 -20.20
N GLY A 47 -0.85 -3.47 -19.82
CA GLY A 47 -2.20 -3.77 -20.33
C GLY A 47 -2.93 -4.91 -19.62
N ILE A 48 -2.36 -5.52 -18.58
CA ILE A 48 -3.13 -6.43 -17.73
C ILE A 48 -4.36 -5.71 -17.18
N LEU A 49 -5.50 -6.39 -17.14
CA LEU A 49 -6.73 -5.83 -16.58
C LEU A 49 -6.61 -5.75 -15.06
N SER A 50 -6.79 -4.56 -14.51
CA SER A 50 -6.50 -4.28 -13.09
C SER A 50 -7.24 -5.18 -12.09
N PRO A 51 -8.48 -5.68 -12.32
CA PRO A 51 -9.14 -6.61 -11.41
C PRO A 51 -8.33 -7.89 -11.14
N LEU A 52 -7.53 -8.35 -12.10
CA LEU A 52 -6.71 -9.56 -11.96
C LEU A 52 -5.58 -9.42 -10.93
N LEU A 53 -5.17 -8.19 -10.60
CA LEU A 53 -4.12 -7.93 -9.64
C LEU A 53 -4.59 -8.07 -8.18
N ASP A 54 -5.90 -8.05 -7.93
CA ASP A 54 -6.48 -8.12 -6.58
C ASP A 54 -6.04 -9.37 -5.81
N SER A 55 -6.01 -10.50 -6.47
CA SER A 55 -5.60 -11.78 -5.87
C SER A 55 -4.18 -11.77 -5.31
N ILE A 56 -3.29 -10.92 -5.82
CA ILE A 56 -1.91 -10.82 -5.32
C ILE A 56 -1.90 -10.29 -3.88
N ALA A 57 -2.69 -9.24 -3.59
CA ALA A 57 -2.81 -8.71 -2.24
C ALA A 57 -3.60 -9.65 -1.32
N ARG A 58 -4.59 -10.37 -1.86
CA ARG A 58 -5.42 -11.27 -1.06
C ARG A 58 -4.75 -12.60 -0.73
N ALA A 59 -3.85 -13.08 -1.57
CA ALA A 59 -3.21 -14.39 -1.40
C ALA A 59 -2.64 -14.62 0.02
N PRO A 60 -1.83 -13.72 0.61
CA PRO A 60 -1.34 -13.90 1.97
C PRO A 60 -2.44 -13.78 3.04
N ILE A 61 -3.57 -13.12 2.75
CA ILE A 61 -4.71 -13.00 3.65
C ILE A 61 -5.57 -14.26 3.59
N TRP A 62 -5.85 -14.76 2.38
CA TRP A 62 -6.60 -16.00 2.16
C TRP A 62 -5.88 -17.24 2.68
N ALA A 63 -4.53 -17.24 2.68
CA ALA A 63 -3.73 -18.32 3.23
C ALA A 63 -4.06 -18.63 4.71
N GLU A 64 -4.62 -17.65 5.43
CA GLU A 64 -5.06 -17.82 6.81
C GLU A 64 -6.61 -17.82 6.94
N SER A 65 -7.33 -18.10 5.86
CA SER A 65 -8.81 -18.16 5.81
C SER A 65 -9.48 -16.87 6.26
N VAL A 66 -8.87 -15.73 5.95
CA VAL A 66 -9.41 -14.38 6.21
C VAL A 66 -9.62 -13.67 4.88
N ASP A 67 -10.64 -12.80 4.81
CA ASP A 67 -10.93 -11.98 3.63
C ASP A 67 -11.50 -10.62 4.05
N TYR A 68 -11.70 -9.73 3.08
CA TYR A 68 -12.34 -8.43 3.26
C TYR A 68 -13.32 -8.13 2.11
N GLY A 69 -14.39 -7.40 2.42
CA GLY A 69 -15.56 -7.21 1.56
C GLY A 69 -15.48 -5.99 0.62
N HIS A 70 -14.30 -5.43 0.36
CA HIS A 70 -14.13 -4.30 -0.55
C HIS A 70 -13.00 -4.54 -1.57
N GLY A 71 -12.87 -3.67 -2.57
CA GLY A 71 -11.75 -3.73 -3.50
C GLY A 71 -10.41 -3.43 -2.81
N THR A 72 -9.32 -3.98 -3.34
CA THR A 72 -7.96 -3.73 -2.85
C THR A 72 -7.45 -2.36 -3.26
N GLY A 73 -8.02 -1.75 -4.31
CA GLY A 73 -7.60 -0.43 -4.75
C GLY A 73 -8.44 0.12 -5.90
N HIS A 74 -8.22 1.38 -6.18
CA HIS A 74 -8.92 2.15 -7.20
C HIS A 74 -7.99 3.19 -7.82
N GLY A 75 -8.36 3.71 -8.98
CA GLY A 75 -7.71 4.87 -9.58
C GLY A 75 -7.94 6.14 -8.77
N VAL A 76 -6.98 7.05 -8.82
CA VAL A 76 -7.03 8.34 -8.13
C VAL A 76 -6.91 9.47 -9.13
N GLY A 77 -7.88 10.38 -9.11
CA GLY A 77 -7.91 11.56 -9.97
C GLY A 77 -6.93 12.64 -9.51
N TYR A 78 -6.57 13.52 -10.43
CA TYR A 78 -5.63 14.60 -10.15
C TYR A 78 -6.25 15.81 -9.43
N PHE A 79 -7.58 15.88 -9.37
CA PHE A 79 -8.27 17.03 -8.80
C PHE A 79 -9.52 16.62 -8.02
N LEU A 80 -9.38 16.50 -6.70
CA LEU A 80 -10.48 16.28 -5.73
C LEU A 80 -11.37 15.06 -6.01
N ASN A 81 -10.94 14.14 -6.86
CA ASN A 81 -11.67 12.93 -7.18
C ASN A 81 -10.91 11.69 -6.68
N VAL A 82 -11.08 11.38 -5.41
CA VAL A 82 -10.39 10.30 -4.71
C VAL A 82 -10.59 8.96 -5.41
N HIS A 83 -11.82 8.68 -5.88
CA HIS A 83 -12.14 7.47 -6.64
C HIS A 83 -12.37 7.83 -8.10
N GLU A 84 -11.33 7.71 -8.93
CA GLU A 84 -11.42 7.97 -10.37
C GLU A 84 -10.86 6.78 -11.15
N GLY A 85 -11.72 6.22 -12.02
CA GLY A 85 -11.29 5.14 -12.94
C GLY A 85 -10.28 5.61 -14.00
N PRO A 86 -9.96 4.73 -14.96
CA PRO A 86 -10.69 3.50 -15.28
C PRO A 86 -10.29 2.26 -14.48
N GLN A 87 -9.10 2.26 -13.83
CA GLN A 87 -8.61 1.08 -13.13
C GLN A 87 -9.27 0.90 -11.77
N VAL A 88 -9.52 -0.37 -11.42
CA VAL A 88 -10.00 -0.81 -10.11
C VAL A 88 -9.35 -2.17 -9.81
N ILE A 89 -8.76 -2.30 -8.62
CA ILE A 89 -8.18 -3.57 -8.16
C ILE A 89 -9.20 -4.24 -7.25
N ALA A 90 -10.09 -5.04 -7.85
CA ALA A 90 -11.16 -5.77 -7.15
C ALA A 90 -11.58 -6.97 -8.00
N TYR A 91 -11.46 -8.18 -7.48
CA TYR A 91 -11.79 -9.41 -8.23
C TYR A 91 -13.28 -9.51 -8.58
N GLN A 92 -14.15 -8.78 -7.86
CA GLN A 92 -15.58 -8.71 -8.18
C GLN A 92 -15.90 -7.72 -9.31
N ALA A 93 -14.94 -6.86 -9.69
CA ALA A 93 -15.16 -5.91 -10.76
C ALA A 93 -15.03 -6.57 -12.13
N ALA A 94 -15.76 -6.04 -13.12
CA ALA A 94 -15.66 -6.53 -14.47
C ALA A 94 -14.24 -6.27 -15.03
N ALA A 95 -13.60 -7.33 -15.50
CA ALA A 95 -12.35 -7.25 -16.24
C ALA A 95 -12.63 -6.77 -17.67
N ALA A 96 -12.63 -5.45 -17.86
CA ALA A 96 -12.99 -4.80 -19.12
C ALA A 96 -11.76 -4.07 -19.72
N PRO A 97 -11.66 -3.91 -21.05
CA PRO A 97 -10.49 -3.32 -21.72
C PRO A 97 -10.06 -1.96 -21.17
N GLN A 98 -10.99 -1.13 -20.73
CA GLN A 98 -10.71 0.19 -20.13
C GLN A 98 -9.98 0.10 -18.78
N THR A 99 -10.02 -1.06 -18.11
CA THR A 99 -9.31 -1.27 -16.83
C THR A 99 -7.85 -1.68 -17.01
N ALA A 100 -7.35 -1.71 -18.26
CA ALA A 100 -5.99 -2.10 -18.58
C ALA A 100 -4.96 -1.15 -17.95
N MET A 101 -4.02 -1.72 -17.20
CA MET A 101 -2.98 -0.96 -16.50
C MET A 101 -2.01 -0.33 -17.48
N GLN A 102 -1.80 0.99 -17.35
CA GLN A 102 -0.91 1.78 -18.20
C GLN A 102 0.11 2.54 -17.36
N PRO A 103 1.28 2.90 -17.93
CA PRO A 103 2.23 3.80 -17.28
C PRO A 103 1.56 5.14 -16.88
N GLY A 104 1.95 5.69 -15.73
CA GLY A 104 1.43 6.98 -15.26
C GLY A 104 0.14 6.92 -14.47
N MET A 105 -0.55 5.78 -14.43
CA MET A 105 -1.75 5.62 -13.58
C MET A 105 -1.36 5.63 -12.09
N ILE A 106 -2.10 6.40 -11.29
CA ILE A 106 -2.01 6.40 -9.83
C ILE A 106 -3.16 5.54 -9.28
N THR A 107 -2.82 4.62 -8.39
CA THR A 107 -3.75 3.63 -7.86
C THR A 107 -3.55 3.49 -6.35
N SER A 108 -4.61 3.30 -5.57
CA SER A 108 -4.50 2.90 -4.17
C SER A 108 -4.20 1.40 -4.04
N ILE A 109 -3.48 1.04 -2.98
CA ILE A 109 -3.31 -0.35 -2.50
C ILE A 109 -3.73 -0.33 -1.03
N GLU A 110 -4.90 -0.88 -0.72
CA GLU A 110 -5.58 -0.71 0.56
C GLU A 110 -6.27 -1.99 1.08
N PRO A 111 -5.59 -3.14 1.12
CA PRO A 111 -6.20 -4.33 1.70
C PRO A 111 -6.58 -4.11 3.17
N GLY A 112 -7.52 -4.91 3.67
CA GLY A 112 -7.98 -4.77 5.03
C GLY A 112 -8.33 -6.11 5.69
N THR A 113 -8.68 -6.07 6.97
CA THR A 113 -9.28 -7.16 7.74
C THR A 113 -10.19 -6.54 8.77
N TYR A 114 -11.43 -7.03 8.87
CA TYR A 114 -12.45 -6.44 9.74
C TYR A 114 -13.08 -7.53 10.62
N ARG A 115 -13.06 -7.32 11.93
CA ARG A 115 -13.69 -8.18 12.94
C ARG A 115 -14.93 -7.46 13.49
N PRO A 116 -16.15 -7.77 13.02
CA PRO A 116 -17.35 -7.05 13.43
C PRO A 116 -17.48 -6.95 14.95
N GLY A 117 -17.76 -5.73 15.47
CA GLY A 117 -17.86 -5.44 16.89
C GLY A 117 -16.56 -5.47 17.69
N ARG A 118 -15.40 -5.67 17.03
CA ARG A 118 -14.10 -5.78 17.68
C ARG A 118 -13.11 -4.73 17.17
N TRP A 119 -12.59 -4.88 15.93
CA TRP A 119 -11.66 -3.91 15.30
C TRP A 119 -11.65 -4.06 13.78
N GLY A 120 -11.07 -3.07 13.12
CA GLY A 120 -10.73 -3.12 11.71
C GLY A 120 -9.27 -2.70 11.49
N VAL A 121 -8.66 -3.25 10.47
CA VAL A 121 -7.31 -2.92 10.01
C VAL A 121 -7.35 -2.59 8.53
N ARG A 122 -6.73 -1.48 8.15
CA ARG A 122 -6.40 -1.14 6.76
C ARG A 122 -5.04 -0.47 6.74
N ILE A 123 -4.21 -0.83 5.79
CA ILE A 123 -2.96 -0.14 5.49
C ILE A 123 -3.02 0.23 4.02
N GLU A 124 -2.83 1.51 3.72
CA GLU A 124 -3.02 2.03 2.38
C GLU A 124 -1.87 2.91 1.94
N ASN A 125 -1.40 2.66 0.72
CA ASN A 125 -0.48 3.52 -0.01
C ASN A 125 -1.05 3.85 -1.38
N LEU A 126 -0.72 5.03 -1.90
CA LEU A 126 -0.80 5.33 -3.31
C LEU A 126 0.46 4.86 -4.03
N VAL A 127 0.26 4.30 -5.21
CA VAL A 127 1.33 3.83 -6.09
C VAL A 127 1.16 4.36 -7.50
N LEU A 128 2.28 4.56 -8.19
CA LEU A 128 2.36 4.99 -9.57
C LEU A 128 2.85 3.84 -10.44
N ASN A 129 2.16 3.58 -11.56
CA ASN A 129 2.63 2.62 -12.55
C ASN A 129 3.87 3.16 -13.28
N ARG A 130 4.98 2.44 -13.17
CA ARG A 130 6.24 2.70 -13.87
C ARG A 130 6.58 1.58 -14.81
N GLU A 131 7.31 1.89 -15.87
CA GLU A 131 7.92 0.87 -16.72
C GLU A 131 8.95 0.07 -15.91
N ALA A 132 8.87 -1.26 -16.02
CA ALA A 132 9.79 -2.18 -15.35
C ALA A 132 10.80 -2.80 -16.32
N GLY A 133 10.55 -2.67 -17.63
CA GLY A 133 11.41 -3.18 -18.69
C GLY A 133 10.65 -3.90 -19.79
N LYS A 134 11.41 -4.40 -20.75
CA LYS A 134 10.90 -5.13 -21.91
C LYS A 134 11.69 -6.41 -22.12
N SER A 135 11.01 -7.48 -22.49
CA SER A 135 11.59 -8.78 -22.83
C SER A 135 10.96 -9.31 -24.10
N GLU A 136 11.32 -10.52 -24.50
CA GLU A 136 10.66 -11.27 -25.58
C GLU A 136 9.18 -11.57 -25.30
N PHE A 137 8.77 -11.52 -24.01
CA PHE A 137 7.39 -11.71 -23.56
C PHE A 137 6.57 -10.42 -23.50
N GLY A 138 7.14 -9.26 -23.86
CA GLY A 138 6.46 -7.98 -23.89
C GLY A 138 7.01 -6.93 -22.92
N GLU A 139 6.21 -5.89 -22.72
CA GLU A 139 6.51 -4.77 -21.81
C GLU A 139 5.90 -5.05 -20.44
N PHE A 140 6.64 -4.70 -19.40
CA PHE A 140 6.22 -4.91 -18.01
C PHE A 140 6.15 -3.60 -17.24
N LEU A 141 5.24 -3.55 -16.29
CA LEU A 141 5.07 -2.46 -15.33
C LEU A 141 5.38 -2.94 -13.92
N LYS A 142 5.69 -1.99 -13.06
CA LYS A 142 5.84 -2.15 -11.61
C LYS A 142 5.22 -0.96 -10.89
N PHE A 143 4.99 -1.08 -9.61
CA PHE A 143 4.56 0.01 -8.76
C PHE A 143 5.74 0.78 -8.15
N GLU A 144 5.64 2.12 -8.15
CA GLU A 144 6.43 3.02 -7.33
C GLU A 144 5.54 3.58 -6.23
N THR A 145 5.91 3.39 -4.97
CA THR A 145 5.12 3.92 -3.84
C THR A 145 5.28 5.43 -3.74
N LEU A 146 4.17 6.16 -3.78
CA LEU A 146 4.13 7.62 -3.64
C LEU A 146 3.94 8.07 -2.20
N THR A 147 3.21 7.31 -1.40
CA THR A 147 2.90 7.65 -0.02
C THR A 147 4.16 7.59 0.86
N LEU A 148 4.50 8.71 1.47
CA LEU A 148 5.64 8.82 2.39
C LEU A 148 5.12 9.01 3.83
N CYS A 149 4.72 7.91 4.48
CA CYS A 149 4.24 7.93 5.86
C CYS A 149 4.65 6.62 6.55
N PRO A 150 5.26 6.66 7.74
CA PRO A 150 5.64 5.44 8.44
C PRO A 150 4.46 4.50 8.70
N ILE A 151 4.72 3.20 8.65
CA ILE A 151 3.81 2.15 9.11
C ILE A 151 4.22 1.79 10.53
N ASP A 152 3.30 1.93 11.51
CA ASP A 152 3.64 1.79 12.92
C ASP A 152 3.98 0.34 13.30
N THR A 153 5.26 0.10 13.60
CA THR A 153 5.79 -1.22 13.95
C THR A 153 5.20 -1.80 15.24
N ARG A 154 4.65 -0.96 16.12
CA ARG A 154 4.00 -1.41 17.36
C ARG A 154 2.73 -2.23 17.09
N CYS A 155 2.12 -2.05 15.91
CA CYS A 155 0.96 -2.81 15.45
C CYS A 155 1.35 -4.13 14.80
N LEU A 156 2.62 -4.45 14.65
CA LEU A 156 3.10 -5.60 13.90
C LEU A 156 3.60 -6.73 14.80
N GLU A 157 3.57 -7.94 14.24
CA GLU A 157 4.26 -9.13 14.74
C GLU A 157 5.34 -9.51 13.71
N PRO A 158 6.58 -9.01 13.88
CA PRO A 158 7.63 -9.17 12.88
C PRO A 158 8.04 -10.61 12.60
N SER A 159 7.78 -11.54 13.53
CA SER A 159 8.08 -12.97 13.33
C SER A 159 7.24 -13.63 12.23
N LEU A 160 6.12 -13.01 11.84
CA LEU A 160 5.25 -13.47 10.75
C LEU A 160 5.69 -12.98 9.36
N LEU A 161 6.64 -12.05 9.30
CA LEU A 161 7.20 -11.54 8.05
C LEU A 161 8.38 -12.41 7.61
N THR A 162 8.43 -12.73 6.31
CA THR A 162 9.62 -13.32 5.70
C THR A 162 10.77 -12.30 5.64
N ASP A 163 11.99 -12.76 5.41
CA ASP A 163 13.14 -11.86 5.30
C ASP A 163 12.99 -10.88 4.13
N ASP A 164 12.44 -11.31 3.00
CA ASP A 164 12.13 -10.45 1.86
C ASP A 164 11.09 -9.38 2.18
N GLU A 165 10.07 -9.73 2.98
CA GLU A 165 9.04 -8.77 3.42
C GLU A 165 9.62 -7.75 4.41
N LYS A 166 10.49 -8.17 5.33
CA LYS A 166 11.22 -7.27 6.22
C LYS A 166 12.16 -6.36 5.43
N GLN A 167 12.86 -6.91 4.43
CA GLN A 167 13.73 -6.11 3.57
C GLN A 167 12.94 -5.01 2.83
N TRP A 168 11.80 -5.34 2.24
CA TRP A 168 10.94 -4.36 1.59
C TRP A 168 10.46 -3.29 2.58
N PHE A 169 9.99 -3.71 3.74
CA PHE A 169 9.50 -2.82 4.80
C PHE A 169 10.58 -1.85 5.27
N ASN A 170 11.78 -2.35 5.55
CA ASN A 170 12.91 -1.55 5.98
C ASN A 170 13.36 -0.58 4.87
N ALA A 171 13.36 -1.00 3.60
CA ALA A 171 13.67 -0.14 2.47
C ALA A 171 12.63 0.99 2.31
N TYR A 172 11.33 0.68 2.45
CA TYR A 172 10.27 1.68 2.46
C TYR A 172 10.46 2.71 3.57
N HIS A 173 10.72 2.27 4.80
CA HIS A 173 10.98 3.17 5.93
C HIS A 173 12.26 4.00 5.74
N ALA A 174 13.30 3.43 5.16
CA ALA A 174 14.53 4.17 4.83
C ALA A 174 14.26 5.29 3.82
N GLU A 175 13.47 5.02 2.76
CA GLU A 175 13.05 6.04 1.80
C GLU A 175 12.20 7.14 2.45
N VAL A 176 11.19 6.77 3.24
CA VAL A 176 10.37 7.72 3.99
C VAL A 176 11.24 8.66 4.83
N ARG A 177 12.17 8.10 5.61
CA ARG A 177 13.10 8.85 6.43
C ARG A 177 14.00 9.75 5.59
N GLN A 178 14.63 9.21 4.56
CA GLN A 178 15.53 9.96 3.68
C GLN A 178 14.86 11.18 3.07
N ARG A 179 13.62 11.02 2.61
CA ARG A 179 12.89 12.08 1.90
C ARG A 179 12.26 13.12 2.82
N LEU A 180 11.83 12.72 4.02
CA LEU A 180 11.15 13.62 4.94
C LEU A 180 12.08 14.28 5.95
N SER A 181 13.22 13.67 6.35
CA SER A 181 14.13 14.25 7.34
C SER A 181 14.60 15.67 6.99
N PRO A 182 14.92 16.02 5.73
CA PRO A 182 15.32 17.39 5.38
C PRO A 182 14.22 18.45 5.55
N LEU A 183 12.97 18.02 5.74
CA LEU A 183 11.79 18.88 5.85
C LEU A 183 11.29 19.02 7.30
N LEU A 184 11.95 18.35 8.25
CA LEU A 184 11.50 18.26 9.63
C LEU A 184 12.65 18.63 10.59
N ASP A 185 12.27 19.11 11.78
CA ASP A 185 13.20 19.39 12.88
C ASP A 185 12.58 18.97 14.23
N GLY A 186 13.39 19.11 15.31
CA GLY A 186 12.97 18.88 16.68
C GLY A 186 12.20 17.56 16.88
N ALA A 187 11.10 17.62 17.61
CA ALA A 187 10.30 16.47 17.99
C ALA A 187 9.70 15.70 16.79
N ALA A 188 9.40 16.40 15.68
CA ALA A 188 8.88 15.76 14.47
C ALA A 188 9.93 14.88 13.80
N LEU A 189 11.19 15.35 13.74
CA LEU A 189 12.31 14.56 13.21
C LEU A 189 12.63 13.36 14.12
N GLU A 190 12.63 13.56 15.43
CA GLU A 190 12.83 12.47 16.39
C GLU A 190 11.74 11.40 16.28
N TRP A 191 10.49 11.83 16.14
CA TRP A 191 9.37 10.93 15.90
C TRP A 191 9.54 10.13 14.59
N LEU A 192 9.88 10.81 13.48
CA LEU A 192 10.12 10.16 12.21
C LEU A 192 11.22 9.08 12.34
N ASN A 193 12.36 9.43 12.93
CA ASN A 193 13.49 8.51 13.11
C ASN A 193 13.08 7.27 13.92
N THR A 194 12.32 7.48 15.00
CA THR A 194 11.81 6.39 15.85
C THR A 194 10.83 5.51 15.08
N ARG A 195 9.89 6.09 14.30
CA ARG A 195 8.84 5.35 13.58
C ARG A 195 9.33 4.68 12.29
N THR A 196 10.51 5.03 11.81
CA THR A 196 11.13 4.42 10.64
C THR A 196 12.34 3.53 10.98
N ALA A 197 12.52 3.18 12.25
CA ALA A 197 13.52 2.20 12.64
C ALA A 197 13.28 0.85 11.95
N ALA A 198 14.36 0.15 11.64
CA ALA A 198 14.30 -1.18 11.03
C ALA A 198 13.73 -2.22 12.03
N ILE A 199 13.12 -3.28 11.49
CA ILE A 199 12.61 -4.44 12.24
C ILE A 199 13.39 -5.69 11.91
#